data_4b5479732e290a83725b34f19b5ed265
#
_entry.id   4b5479732e290a83725b34f19b5ed265
#
_cell.length_a   1.000
_cell.length_b   1.000
_cell.length_c   1.000
_cell.angle_alpha   90.00
_cell.angle_beta   90.00
_cell.angle_gamma   90.00
#
_symmetry.space_group_name_H-M   'P 1'
#
loop_
_entity.id
_entity.type
_entity.pdbx_description
1 polymer ?
#
loop_
_entity_poly.entity_id
_entity_poly.type
_entity_poly.pdbx_seq_one_letter_code
_entity_poly.pdbx_strand_id
1 'polypeptide(L)'
;MLRSVATIHSFGISVMGGFIIGFDADPPEIFDLQEQFIEEAGIAVAMIGLLSAPPHTPLWKRLEKEGRILGLPSGNNSMDENALNFIPRLERDFLVTGYKELLRKLYTPEASFGRIRKCLEHYKTPDFVAKRPVKLYDIKAMFLLLWTLGICMEGRLAFWKLFFYIVFKKPAALPEMLHLAAMVHHCQIVTKAFLRRENSSPT
;
A
#
# COMPACT_ATOMS: atom_id res chain seq x y z
N MET A 1 0.40 5.98 17.32
CA MET A 1 0.92 5.69 15.97
C MET A 1 0.63 6.81 14.96
N LEU A 2 -0.59 7.34 14.79
CA LEU A 2 -0.88 8.42 13.82
C LEU A 2 0.02 9.64 14.00
N ARG A 3 0.20 10.12 15.25
CA ARG A 3 1.11 11.25 15.57
C ARG A 3 2.56 10.95 15.17
N SER A 4 3.03 9.71 15.35
CA SER A 4 4.41 9.33 15.00
C SER A 4 4.61 9.37 13.48
N VAL A 5 3.63 8.89 12.69
CA VAL A 5 3.68 8.96 11.23
C VAL A 5 3.67 10.42 10.77
N ALA A 6 2.78 11.26 11.30
CA ALA A 6 2.73 12.69 10.98
C ALA A 6 4.06 13.41 11.34
N THR A 7 4.68 13.04 12.46
CA THR A 7 6.00 13.56 12.85
C THR A 7 7.06 13.17 11.82
N ILE A 8 7.11 11.91 11.39
CA ILE A 8 8.06 11.44 10.37
C ILE A 8 7.86 12.20 9.05
N HIS A 9 6.60 12.35 8.60
CA HIS A 9 6.28 13.15 7.42
C HIS A 9 6.77 14.60 7.56
N SER A 10 6.68 15.19 8.76
CA SER A 10 7.12 16.57 8.99
C SER A 10 8.65 16.78 8.89
N PHE A 11 9.42 15.70 8.89
CA PHE A 11 10.86 15.71 8.60
C PHE A 11 11.20 15.43 7.13
N GLY A 12 10.20 15.37 6.25
CA GLY A 12 10.40 15.12 4.82
C GLY A 12 10.68 13.65 4.50
N ILE A 13 10.16 12.74 5.30
CA ILE A 13 10.29 11.29 5.11
C ILE A 13 8.90 10.71 4.85
N SER A 14 8.70 10.09 3.69
CA SER A 14 7.48 9.38 3.36
C SER A 14 7.47 8.00 4.00
N VAL A 15 6.40 7.70 4.75
CA VAL A 15 6.25 6.40 5.40
C VAL A 15 5.60 5.41 4.44
N MET A 16 6.23 4.24 4.30
CA MET A 16 5.65 3.05 3.68
C MET A 16 5.33 2.05 4.79
N GLY A 17 4.16 1.43 4.74
CA GLY A 17 3.69 0.50 5.77
C GLY A 17 3.57 -0.93 5.27
N GLY A 18 4.06 -1.90 6.07
CA GLY A 18 3.73 -3.31 5.93
C GLY A 18 2.66 -3.69 6.96
N PHE A 19 1.59 -4.35 6.50
CA PHE A 19 0.45 -4.76 7.32
C PHE A 19 0.21 -6.24 7.14
N ILE A 20 -0.03 -6.94 8.24
CA ILE A 20 -0.26 -8.38 8.22
C ILE A 20 -1.60 -8.66 8.90
N ILE A 21 -2.38 -9.55 8.30
CA ILE A 21 -3.71 -9.96 8.75
C ILE A 21 -3.72 -11.47 8.93
N GLY A 22 -4.45 -11.97 9.93
CA GLY A 22 -4.61 -13.39 10.23
C GLY A 22 -3.96 -13.84 11.52
N PHE A 23 -3.62 -12.90 12.41
CA PHE A 23 -3.21 -13.23 13.78
C PHE A 23 -4.39 -13.79 14.58
N ASP A 24 -4.08 -14.66 15.53
CA ASP A 24 -5.10 -15.22 16.44
C ASP A 24 -5.81 -14.18 17.30
N ALA A 25 -5.23 -12.99 17.45
CA ALA A 25 -5.78 -11.86 18.20
C ALA A 25 -6.51 -10.85 17.32
N ASP A 26 -6.56 -11.07 16.01
CA ASP A 26 -7.26 -10.13 15.12
C ASP A 26 -8.77 -10.22 15.36
N PRO A 27 -9.44 -9.08 15.58
CA PRO A 27 -10.89 -9.05 15.66
C PRO A 27 -11.51 -9.15 14.26
N PRO A 28 -12.79 -9.49 14.13
CA PRO A 28 -13.49 -9.53 12.84
C PRO A 28 -13.41 -8.20 12.04
N GLU A 29 -13.30 -7.07 12.75
CA GLU A 29 -13.21 -5.72 12.18
C GLU A 29 -11.79 -5.34 11.72
N ILE A 30 -10.84 -6.29 11.70
CA ILE A 30 -9.42 -6.00 11.41
C ILE A 30 -9.22 -5.28 10.07
N PHE A 31 -10.04 -5.59 9.06
CA PHE A 31 -9.94 -4.97 7.75
C PHE A 31 -10.30 -3.48 7.81
N ASP A 32 -11.39 -3.13 8.47
CA ASP A 32 -11.84 -1.76 8.63
C ASP A 32 -10.86 -0.95 9.49
N LEU A 33 -10.33 -1.55 10.55
CA LEU A 33 -9.33 -0.92 11.41
C LEU A 33 -8.03 -0.62 10.65
N GLN A 34 -7.58 -1.54 9.79
CA GLN A 34 -6.39 -1.30 8.98
C GLN A 34 -6.65 -0.27 7.88
N GLU A 35 -7.79 -0.36 7.17
CA GLU A 35 -8.20 0.63 6.18
C GLU A 35 -8.20 2.04 6.79
N GLN A 36 -8.92 2.21 7.91
CA GLN A 36 -9.01 3.48 8.61
C GLN A 36 -7.63 4.01 9.01
N PHE A 37 -6.78 3.17 9.63
CA PHE A 37 -5.44 3.58 10.03
C PHE A 37 -4.59 4.02 8.85
N ILE A 38 -4.59 3.26 7.74
CA ILE A 38 -3.82 3.55 6.53
C ILE A 38 -4.27 4.88 5.91
N GLU A 39 -5.59 5.08 5.83
CA GLU A 39 -6.19 6.30 5.30
C GLU A 39 -5.92 7.52 6.21
N GLU A 40 -6.08 7.37 7.52
CA GLU A 40 -5.86 8.46 8.48
C GLU A 40 -4.38 8.84 8.60
N ALA A 41 -3.48 7.86 8.57
CA ALA A 41 -2.04 8.10 8.64
C ALA A 41 -1.47 8.70 7.33
N GLY A 42 -2.20 8.65 6.22
CA GLY A 42 -1.70 9.10 4.92
C GLY A 42 -0.56 8.23 4.40
N ILE A 43 -0.60 6.91 4.68
CA ILE A 43 0.40 5.96 4.17
C ILE A 43 0.10 5.70 2.69
N ALA A 44 0.87 6.36 1.81
CA ALA A 44 0.64 6.29 0.37
C ALA A 44 0.82 4.87 -0.17
N VAL A 45 1.85 4.16 0.28
CA VAL A 45 2.15 2.78 -0.10
C VAL A 45 1.99 1.87 1.11
N ALA A 46 0.93 1.06 1.11
CA ALA A 46 0.62 0.09 2.16
C ALA A 46 0.70 -1.32 1.58
N MET A 47 1.72 -2.08 1.96
CA MET A 47 1.86 -3.49 1.58
C MET A 47 1.10 -4.35 2.58
N ILE A 48 0.05 -5.02 2.13
CA ILE A 48 -0.78 -5.87 2.97
C ILE A 48 -0.55 -7.32 2.58
N GLY A 49 -0.42 -8.18 3.57
CA GLY A 49 -0.26 -9.61 3.38
C GLY A 49 -1.03 -10.43 4.40
N LEU A 50 -1.36 -11.66 4.04
CA LEU A 50 -1.87 -12.64 4.98
C LEU A 50 -0.71 -13.23 5.80
N LEU A 51 -0.98 -13.55 7.06
CA LEU A 51 0.02 -14.11 7.96
C LEU A 51 0.52 -15.47 7.45
N SER A 52 1.82 -15.62 7.39
CA SER A 52 2.48 -16.89 7.14
C SER A 52 3.31 -17.27 8.36
N ALA A 53 3.39 -18.54 8.66
CA ALA A 53 4.22 -19.09 9.72
C ALA A 53 5.51 -19.69 9.14
N PRO A 54 6.64 -18.96 9.14
CA PRO A 54 7.90 -19.49 8.65
C PRO A 54 8.44 -20.58 9.59
N PRO A 55 9.06 -21.68 9.08
CA PRO A 55 9.66 -22.73 9.89
C PRO A 55 10.66 -22.17 10.91
N HIS A 56 10.78 -22.85 12.02
CA HIS A 56 11.69 -22.52 13.12
C HIS A 56 11.38 -21.22 13.90
N THR A 57 10.34 -20.47 13.54
CA THR A 57 9.88 -19.31 14.32
C THR A 57 9.09 -19.72 15.56
N PRO A 58 8.98 -18.87 16.60
CA PRO A 58 8.10 -19.14 17.74
C PRO A 58 6.64 -19.37 17.34
N LEU A 59 6.16 -18.66 16.31
CA LEU A 59 4.81 -18.84 15.74
C LEU A 59 4.65 -20.25 15.18
N TRP A 60 5.58 -20.71 14.34
CA TRP A 60 5.57 -22.07 13.79
C TRP A 60 5.50 -23.12 14.89
N LYS A 61 6.44 -23.06 15.87
CA LYS A 61 6.50 -24.03 16.97
C LYS A 61 5.20 -24.10 17.79
N ARG A 62 4.56 -22.96 18.00
CA ARG A 62 3.26 -22.91 18.70
C ARG A 62 2.17 -23.56 17.86
N LEU A 63 2.04 -23.18 16.59
CA LEU A 63 1.02 -23.72 15.69
C LEU A 63 1.22 -25.22 15.40
N GLU A 64 2.47 -25.67 15.29
CA GLU A 64 2.81 -27.09 15.16
C GLU A 64 2.36 -27.90 16.40
N LYS A 65 2.63 -27.39 17.61
CA LYS A 65 2.16 -28.00 18.87
C LYS A 65 0.63 -28.02 18.96
N GLU A 66 -0.04 -27.03 18.39
CA GLU A 66 -1.51 -26.94 18.31
C GLU A 66 -2.10 -27.82 17.18
N GLY A 67 -1.27 -28.47 16.35
CA GLY A 67 -1.73 -29.26 15.18
C GLY A 67 -2.34 -28.41 14.06
N ARG A 68 -1.98 -27.16 13.95
CA ARG A 68 -2.58 -26.19 13.02
C ARG A 68 -1.73 -25.93 11.77
N ILE A 69 -0.54 -26.46 11.64
CA ILE A 69 0.30 -26.31 10.44
C ILE A 69 -0.25 -27.17 9.31
N LEU A 70 -0.42 -26.58 8.13
CA LEU A 70 -0.91 -27.26 6.92
C LEU A 70 0.25 -27.63 5.97
N GLY A 71 1.37 -26.92 6.03
CA GLY A 71 2.50 -27.14 5.14
C GLY A 71 3.55 -26.04 5.23
N LEU A 72 4.55 -26.13 4.36
CA LEU A 72 5.56 -25.07 4.23
C LEU A 72 4.96 -23.81 3.61
N PRO A 73 5.45 -22.63 3.99
CA PRO A 73 5.00 -21.39 3.39
C PRO A 73 5.37 -21.32 1.90
N SER A 74 4.55 -20.64 1.09
CA SER A 74 4.81 -20.41 -0.34
C SER A 74 6.06 -19.55 -0.61
N GLY A 75 6.56 -18.86 0.42
CA GLY A 75 7.69 -17.94 0.31
C GLY A 75 7.29 -16.55 -0.21
N ASN A 76 6.03 -16.35 -0.57
CA ASN A 76 5.51 -15.07 -1.04
C ASN A 76 4.48 -14.54 -0.02
N ASN A 77 4.85 -13.50 0.73
CA ASN A 77 4.02 -12.96 1.82
C ASN A 77 3.06 -11.86 1.38
N SER A 78 3.18 -11.37 0.16
CA SER A 78 2.32 -10.31 -0.38
C SER A 78 1.69 -10.77 -1.68
N MET A 79 0.41 -10.41 -1.87
CA MET A 79 -0.35 -10.78 -3.07
C MET A 79 -0.43 -12.30 -3.30
N ASP A 80 -0.54 -13.07 -2.19
CA ASP A 80 -0.69 -14.52 -2.21
C ASP A 80 -1.83 -14.94 -1.27
N GLU A 81 -2.90 -15.47 -1.82
CA GLU A 81 -4.02 -16.04 -1.05
C GLU A 81 -3.66 -17.33 -0.34
N ASN A 82 -2.61 -18.02 -0.81
CA ASN A 82 -2.09 -19.25 -0.21
C ASN A 82 -1.00 -19.01 0.84
N ALA A 83 -0.76 -17.73 1.21
CA ALA A 83 0.21 -17.39 2.26
C ALA A 83 -0.13 -18.02 3.61
N LEU A 84 -1.42 -18.24 3.91
CA LEU A 84 -1.87 -18.93 5.13
C LEU A 84 -1.51 -20.42 5.06
N ASN A 85 -0.37 -20.76 5.61
CA ASN A 85 0.13 -22.15 5.72
C ASN A 85 -0.28 -22.85 7.02
N PHE A 86 -1.29 -22.34 7.70
CA PHE A 86 -1.83 -22.88 8.93
C PHE A 86 -3.35 -22.66 9.02
N ILE A 87 -4.02 -23.30 9.97
CA ILE A 87 -5.44 -23.11 10.25
C ILE A 87 -5.59 -21.85 11.14
N PRO A 88 -6.12 -20.73 10.62
CA PRO A 88 -6.33 -19.51 11.40
C PRO A 88 -7.53 -19.67 12.36
N ARG A 89 -7.68 -18.74 13.34
CA ARG A 89 -8.88 -18.70 14.21
C ARG A 89 -10.09 -18.09 13.53
N LEU A 90 -9.86 -17.04 12.74
CA LEU A 90 -10.90 -16.51 11.85
C LEU A 90 -11.01 -17.44 10.64
N GLU A 91 -12.21 -17.56 10.10
CA GLU A 91 -12.45 -18.41 8.92
C GLU A 91 -11.53 -18.02 7.75
N ARG A 92 -10.93 -19.03 7.09
CA ARG A 92 -9.98 -18.80 5.99
C ARG A 92 -10.58 -17.98 4.86
N ASP A 93 -11.81 -18.34 4.47
CA ASP A 93 -12.49 -17.67 3.36
C ASP A 93 -12.85 -16.23 3.69
N PHE A 94 -13.20 -15.95 4.96
CA PHE A 94 -13.38 -14.60 5.46
C PHE A 94 -12.09 -13.79 5.36
N LEU A 95 -10.95 -14.36 5.78
CA LEU A 95 -9.65 -13.68 5.71
C LEU A 95 -9.21 -13.40 4.27
N VAL A 96 -9.37 -14.38 3.38
CA VAL A 96 -8.97 -14.24 1.96
C VAL A 96 -9.86 -13.23 1.24
N THR A 97 -11.18 -13.31 1.45
CA THR A 97 -12.14 -12.39 0.83
C THR A 97 -11.94 -10.97 1.33
N GLY A 98 -11.86 -10.78 2.66
CA GLY A 98 -11.63 -9.46 3.25
C GLY A 98 -10.30 -8.84 2.84
N TYR A 99 -9.23 -9.64 2.74
CA TYR A 99 -7.94 -9.22 2.21
C TYR A 99 -8.05 -8.65 0.78
N LYS A 100 -8.77 -9.37 -0.11
CA LYS A 100 -8.97 -8.92 -1.49
C LYS A 100 -9.80 -7.64 -1.57
N GLU A 101 -10.85 -7.55 -0.76
CA GLU A 101 -11.68 -6.35 -0.69
C GLU A 101 -10.90 -5.14 -0.17
N LEU A 102 -10.07 -5.33 0.86
CA LEU A 102 -9.20 -4.29 1.38
C LEU A 102 -8.22 -3.79 0.31
N LEU A 103 -7.58 -4.70 -0.44
CA LEU A 103 -6.72 -4.32 -1.56
C LEU A 103 -7.47 -3.54 -2.65
N ARG A 104 -8.70 -3.95 -3.00
CA ARG A 104 -9.53 -3.24 -3.99
C ARG A 104 -9.82 -1.81 -3.53
N LYS A 105 -10.24 -1.63 -2.27
CA LYS A 105 -10.55 -0.31 -1.69
C LYS A 105 -9.32 0.59 -1.65
N LEU A 106 -8.22 0.11 -1.06
CA LEU A 106 -7.00 0.90 -0.85
C LEU A 106 -6.35 1.35 -2.15
N TYR A 107 -6.43 0.56 -3.22
CA TYR A 107 -5.78 0.86 -4.49
C TYR A 107 -6.73 1.43 -5.56
N THR A 108 -7.92 1.94 -5.15
CA THR A 108 -8.67 2.85 -6.00
C THR A 108 -7.86 4.14 -6.24
N PRO A 109 -8.01 4.79 -7.40
CA PRO A 109 -7.32 6.06 -7.66
C PRO A 109 -7.63 7.14 -6.61
N GLU A 110 -8.87 7.26 -6.20
CA GLU A 110 -9.36 8.25 -5.24
C GLU A 110 -8.71 8.05 -3.86
N ALA A 111 -8.73 6.83 -3.32
CA ALA A 111 -8.11 6.49 -2.05
C ALA A 111 -6.60 6.70 -2.10
N SER A 112 -5.95 6.21 -3.15
CA SER A 112 -4.51 6.30 -3.34
C SER A 112 -4.01 7.74 -3.41
N PHE A 113 -4.61 8.57 -4.26
CA PHE A 113 -4.22 9.99 -4.38
C PHE A 113 -4.66 10.82 -3.17
N GLY A 114 -5.74 10.43 -2.49
CA GLY A 114 -6.16 10.98 -1.20
C GLY A 114 -5.10 10.79 -0.12
N ARG A 115 -4.52 9.59 0.01
CA ARG A 115 -3.43 9.30 0.96
C ARG A 115 -2.15 10.06 0.63
N ILE A 116 -1.78 10.17 -0.66
CA ILE A 116 -0.64 11.00 -1.07
C ILE A 116 -0.87 12.45 -0.64
N ARG A 117 -2.05 13.00 -0.86
CA ARG A 117 -2.38 14.35 -0.43
C ARG A 117 -2.19 14.50 1.08
N LYS A 118 -2.73 13.57 1.88
CA LYS A 118 -2.66 13.59 3.34
C LYS A 118 -1.21 13.48 3.84
N CYS A 119 -0.40 12.59 3.26
CA CYS A 119 1.04 12.52 3.50
C CYS A 119 1.70 13.89 3.28
N LEU A 120 1.44 14.51 2.14
CA LEU A 120 2.07 15.75 1.74
C LEU A 120 1.54 16.98 2.49
N GLU A 121 0.38 16.94 3.14
CA GLU A 121 -0.10 18.00 4.01
C GLU A 121 0.85 18.26 5.19
N HIS A 122 1.47 17.22 5.72
CA HIS A 122 2.44 17.30 6.82
C HIS A 122 3.90 17.35 6.35
N TYR A 123 4.15 16.97 5.11
CA TYR A 123 5.49 16.82 4.54
C TYR A 123 6.22 18.15 4.43
N LYS A 124 7.46 18.23 4.94
CA LYS A 124 8.39 19.35 4.72
C LYS A 124 9.47 18.89 3.75
N THR A 125 9.56 19.56 2.62
CA THR A 125 10.60 19.25 1.63
C THR A 125 11.98 19.49 2.23
N PRO A 126 12.87 18.49 2.26
CA PRO A 126 14.23 18.68 2.76
C PRO A 126 15.01 19.64 1.87
N ASP A 127 15.86 20.48 2.48
CA ASP A 127 16.64 21.51 1.79
C ASP A 127 17.54 20.97 0.66
N PHE A 128 18.05 19.73 0.82
CA PHE A 128 18.90 19.10 -0.18
C PHE A 128 18.13 18.72 -1.45
N VAL A 129 16.83 18.39 -1.34
CA VAL A 129 15.98 18.07 -2.50
C VAL A 129 15.71 19.33 -3.30
N ALA A 130 15.42 20.44 -2.62
CA ALA A 130 15.15 21.71 -3.28
C ALA A 130 16.37 22.27 -4.04
N LYS A 131 17.58 21.89 -3.66
CA LYS A 131 18.86 22.33 -4.27
C LYS A 131 19.37 21.40 -5.37
N ARG A 132 18.74 20.27 -5.63
CA ARG A 132 19.18 19.34 -6.68
C ARG A 132 18.90 19.94 -8.06
N PRO A 133 19.92 20.03 -8.94
CA PRO A 133 19.68 20.51 -10.30
C PRO A 133 18.80 19.52 -11.07
N VAL A 134 17.78 20.07 -11.76
CA VAL A 134 16.89 19.28 -12.63
C VAL A 134 17.68 18.84 -13.86
N LYS A 135 17.72 17.54 -14.13
CA LYS A 135 18.38 16.97 -15.29
C LYS A 135 17.35 16.66 -16.40
N LEU A 136 17.83 16.52 -17.64
CA LEU A 136 16.97 16.26 -18.80
C LEU A 136 16.14 14.96 -18.65
N TYR A 137 16.69 13.95 -18.00
CA TYR A 137 15.97 12.70 -17.74
C TYR A 137 14.83 12.89 -16.72
N ASP A 138 14.97 13.80 -15.74
CA ASP A 138 13.90 14.13 -14.78
C ASP A 138 12.71 14.75 -15.54
N ILE A 139 12.96 15.59 -16.52
CA ILE A 139 11.95 16.20 -17.38
C ILE A 139 11.23 15.14 -18.22
N LYS A 140 11.99 14.21 -18.83
CA LYS A 140 11.40 13.08 -19.58
C LYS A 140 10.54 12.20 -18.71
N ALA A 141 11.01 11.84 -17.50
CA ALA A 141 10.27 11.04 -16.54
C ALA A 141 8.99 11.74 -16.09
N MET A 142 9.06 13.05 -15.84
CA MET A 142 7.88 13.86 -15.50
C MET A 142 6.84 13.85 -16.63
N PHE A 143 7.27 14.06 -17.88
CA PHE A 143 6.36 14.03 -19.04
C PHE A 143 5.71 12.65 -19.20
N LEU A 144 6.48 11.57 -19.08
CA LEU A 144 5.97 10.21 -19.16
C LEU A 144 4.94 9.92 -18.04
N LEU A 145 5.23 10.36 -16.82
CA LEU A 145 4.31 10.23 -15.68
C LEU A 145 3.02 11.02 -15.92
N LEU A 146 3.13 12.28 -16.34
CA LEU A 146 1.96 13.12 -16.64
C LEU A 146 1.12 12.52 -17.77
N TRP A 147 1.75 11.98 -18.80
CA TRP A 147 1.06 11.28 -19.89
C TRP A 147 0.35 10.03 -19.39
N THR A 148 1.08 9.18 -18.65
CA THR A 148 0.55 7.90 -18.15
C THR A 148 -0.58 8.13 -17.15
N LEU A 149 -0.34 8.91 -16.09
CA LEU A 149 -1.29 9.09 -14.99
C LEU A 149 -2.39 10.12 -15.33
N GLY A 150 -2.05 11.13 -16.12
CA GLY A 150 -2.98 12.23 -16.41
C GLY A 150 -3.85 12.01 -17.65
N ILE A 151 -3.47 11.09 -18.55
CA ILE A 151 -4.20 10.87 -19.81
C ILE A 151 -4.63 9.41 -19.95
N CYS A 152 -3.70 8.45 -19.82
CA CYS A 152 -3.96 7.07 -20.17
C CYS A 152 -4.71 6.28 -19.10
N MET A 153 -4.61 6.69 -17.82
CA MET A 153 -5.15 5.90 -16.71
C MET A 153 -6.58 6.25 -16.31
N GLU A 154 -7.25 5.23 -15.79
CA GLU A 154 -8.45 5.43 -14.96
C GLU A 154 -8.04 6.25 -13.72
N GLY A 155 -8.89 7.21 -13.28
CA GLY A 155 -8.58 8.07 -12.15
C GLY A 155 -7.73 9.30 -12.48
N ARG A 156 -7.57 9.63 -13.77
CA ARG A 156 -6.90 10.86 -14.22
C ARG A 156 -7.40 12.13 -13.54
N LEU A 157 -8.70 12.19 -13.21
CA LEU A 157 -9.28 13.34 -12.51
C LEU A 157 -8.76 13.47 -11.08
N ALA A 158 -8.62 12.35 -10.36
CA ALA A 158 -8.07 12.35 -9.01
C ALA A 158 -6.58 12.73 -9.02
N PHE A 159 -5.83 12.26 -10.02
CA PHE A 159 -4.45 12.68 -10.24
C PHE A 159 -4.34 14.17 -10.49
N TRP A 160 -5.13 14.77 -11.42
CA TRP A 160 -5.09 16.19 -11.71
C TRP A 160 -5.52 17.05 -10.53
N LYS A 161 -6.52 16.63 -9.75
CA LYS A 161 -6.90 17.30 -8.50
C LYS A 161 -5.72 17.38 -7.53
N LEU A 162 -4.99 16.26 -7.33
CA LEU A 162 -3.80 16.25 -6.50
C LEU A 162 -2.69 17.13 -7.09
N PHE A 163 -2.41 16.99 -8.38
CA PHE A 163 -1.36 17.75 -9.07
C PHE A 163 -1.53 19.25 -8.90
N PHE A 164 -2.71 19.79 -9.23
CA PHE A 164 -2.97 21.21 -9.10
C PHE A 164 -2.98 21.66 -7.63
N TYR A 165 -3.52 20.84 -6.73
CA TYR A 165 -3.42 21.14 -5.30
C TYR A 165 -1.95 21.33 -4.85
N ILE A 166 -1.05 20.42 -5.24
CA ILE A 166 0.37 20.51 -4.87
C ILE A 166 1.05 21.69 -5.56
N VAL A 167 0.83 21.89 -6.86
CA VAL A 167 1.44 23.02 -7.60
C VAL A 167 1.09 24.36 -6.98
N PHE A 168 -0.18 24.55 -6.55
CA PHE A 168 -0.62 25.84 -5.99
C PHE A 168 -0.35 25.98 -4.49
N LYS A 169 -0.40 24.90 -3.72
CA LYS A 169 -0.27 24.98 -2.24
C LYS A 169 1.12 24.62 -1.71
N LYS A 170 1.82 23.68 -2.35
CA LYS A 170 3.13 23.15 -1.89
C LYS A 170 4.04 22.80 -3.08
N PRO A 171 4.42 23.74 -3.94
CA PRO A 171 5.18 23.45 -5.17
C PRO A 171 6.52 22.72 -4.89
N ALA A 172 7.15 22.98 -3.74
CA ALA A 172 8.38 22.29 -3.33
C ALA A 172 8.19 20.78 -3.11
N ALA A 173 6.96 20.31 -2.84
CA ALA A 173 6.66 18.88 -2.66
C ALA A 173 6.30 18.17 -3.99
N LEU A 174 6.34 18.86 -5.13
CA LEU A 174 6.00 18.28 -6.42
C LEU A 174 6.85 17.05 -6.81
N PRO A 175 8.18 17.04 -6.60
CA PRO A 175 8.98 15.87 -6.90
C PRO A 175 8.56 14.64 -6.08
N GLU A 176 8.26 14.84 -4.79
CA GLU A 176 7.82 13.75 -3.90
C GLU A 176 6.41 13.27 -4.29
N MET A 177 5.51 14.18 -4.65
CA MET A 177 4.19 13.81 -5.16
C MET A 177 4.29 12.92 -6.39
N LEU A 178 5.14 13.27 -7.36
CA LEU A 178 5.36 12.49 -8.57
C LEU A 178 5.98 11.12 -8.26
N HIS A 179 6.94 11.08 -7.32
CA HIS A 179 7.54 9.84 -6.84
C HIS A 179 6.49 8.90 -6.23
N LEU A 180 5.71 9.38 -5.26
CA LEU A 180 4.65 8.61 -4.62
C LEU A 180 3.57 8.18 -5.62
N ALA A 181 3.20 9.04 -6.57
CA ALA A 181 2.24 8.71 -7.62
C ALA A 181 2.72 7.56 -8.51
N ALA A 182 4.01 7.55 -8.87
CA ALA A 182 4.61 6.45 -9.63
C ALA A 182 4.60 5.13 -8.85
N MET A 183 4.96 5.17 -7.56
CA MET A 183 4.94 3.98 -6.70
C MET A 183 3.54 3.42 -6.51
N VAL A 184 2.57 4.29 -6.21
CA VAL A 184 1.16 3.90 -6.07
C VAL A 184 0.64 3.32 -7.38
N HIS A 185 0.98 3.91 -8.53
CA HIS A 185 0.62 3.37 -9.84
C HIS A 185 1.13 1.94 -10.04
N HIS A 186 2.39 1.68 -9.69
CA HIS A 186 2.94 0.33 -9.71
C HIS A 186 2.12 -0.62 -8.83
N CYS A 187 1.81 -0.23 -7.59
CA CYS A 187 0.97 -1.02 -6.69
C CYS A 187 -0.42 -1.30 -7.27
N GLN A 188 -1.03 -0.31 -7.93
CA GLN A 188 -2.33 -0.48 -8.60
C GLN A 188 -2.27 -1.53 -9.72
N ILE A 189 -1.20 -1.51 -10.54
CA ILE A 189 -1.01 -2.52 -11.61
C ILE A 189 -0.86 -3.91 -11.00
N VAL A 190 0.00 -4.06 -9.99
CA VAL A 190 0.24 -5.35 -9.34
C VAL A 190 -1.03 -5.87 -8.68
N THR A 191 -1.76 -5.02 -7.96
CA THR A 191 -3.05 -5.38 -7.33
C THR A 191 -4.08 -5.81 -8.38
N LYS A 192 -4.24 -5.04 -9.46
CA LYS A 192 -5.15 -5.41 -10.56
C LYS A 192 -4.76 -6.75 -11.20
N ALA A 193 -3.48 -7.01 -11.40
CA ALA A 193 -2.98 -8.27 -11.95
C ALA A 193 -3.25 -9.45 -11.01
N PHE A 194 -3.04 -9.26 -9.70
CA PHE A 194 -3.35 -10.27 -8.68
C PHE A 194 -4.83 -10.62 -8.68
N LEU A 195 -5.71 -9.62 -8.60
CA LEU A 195 -7.16 -9.82 -8.56
C LEU A 195 -7.75 -10.42 -9.86
N ARG A 196 -7.07 -10.26 -10.99
CA ARG A 196 -7.50 -10.85 -12.28
C ARG A 196 -7.15 -12.32 -12.43
N ARG A 197 -6.02 -12.77 -11.86
CA ARG A 197 -5.58 -14.18 -11.98
C ARG A 197 -6.60 -15.16 -11.45
N GLU A 198 -7.37 -14.77 -10.44
CA GLU A 198 -8.41 -15.60 -9.83
C GLU A 198 -9.64 -15.80 -10.71
N ASN A 199 -10.05 -14.75 -11.43
CA ASN A 199 -11.19 -14.88 -12.35
C ASN A 199 -10.88 -15.79 -13.55
N SER A 200 -9.61 -16.22 -13.66
CA SER A 200 -9.11 -17.06 -14.78
C SER A 200 -8.77 -18.49 -14.36
N SER A 201 -8.83 -18.83 -13.07
CA SER A 201 -8.66 -20.22 -12.59
C SER A 201 -10.01 -20.91 -12.68
N PRO A 202 -10.21 -21.89 -13.59
CA PRO A 202 -11.43 -22.72 -13.58
C PRO A 202 -11.43 -23.57 -12.31
N THR A 203 -12.56 -23.59 -11.64
CA THR A 203 -12.94 -24.53 -10.56
C THR A 203 -12.71 -25.98 -10.94
#